data_b999aa63a315faebbd8c4c1b129e4621
#
_entry.id   b999aa63a315faebbd8c4c1b129e4621
#
_cell.length_a   1.000
_cell.length_b   1.000
_cell.length_c   1.000
_cell.angle_alpha   90.00
_cell.angle_beta   90.00
_cell.angle_gamma   90.00
#
_symmetry.space_group_name_H-M   'P 1'
#
loop_
_entity.id
_entity.type
_entity.pdbx_description
1 polymer ?
#
loop_
_entity_poly.entity_id
_entity_poly.type
_entity_poly.pdbx_seq_one_letter_code
_entity_poly.pdbx_strand_id
1 'polypeptide(L)'
;MMRRIIENSHGHPLKNQKILQSKELSCIACSQGKLIIRPSPAKMEVKPPTFLERIHGDICGPINPPSGPFRYFMVLIDASSKWSHVCLLSSRNLAFARLLAQIIKLRAQFPDYTIKNIRVDNAGEFTSQAFNNYCMSTGINIEHPVAHVHTQNCLAESFIKHLQLIARPLLMREKIPLSIWGHAILHAASLIRIRPTSYHKYSPTQLAYGQEPDISHL
;
A
#
# COMPACT_ATOMS: atom_id res chain seq x y z
N MET A 1 13.73 2.10 -13.75
CA MET A 1 12.71 2.66 -12.82
C MET A 1 12.84 4.17 -12.67
N MET A 2 13.96 4.73 -12.25
CA MET A 2 14.19 6.20 -12.11
C MET A 2 13.72 7.03 -13.32
N ARG A 3 14.07 6.64 -14.55
CA ARG A 3 13.63 7.34 -15.77
C ARG A 3 12.12 7.50 -15.86
N ARG A 4 11.33 6.45 -15.56
CA ARG A 4 9.88 6.50 -15.59
C ARG A 4 9.28 7.44 -14.53
N ILE A 5 9.94 7.59 -13.38
CA ILE A 5 9.53 8.55 -12.35
C ILE A 5 9.75 9.97 -12.86
N ILE A 6 10.94 10.24 -13.43
CA ILE A 6 11.30 11.55 -13.95
C ILE A 6 10.36 11.98 -15.09
N GLU A 7 10.04 11.05 -16.01
CA GLU A 7 9.21 11.32 -17.18
C GLU A 7 7.72 11.53 -16.83
N ASN A 8 7.22 10.87 -15.76
CA ASN A 8 5.79 10.87 -15.38
C ASN A 8 5.51 11.58 -14.05
N SER A 9 6.25 12.64 -13.72
CA SER A 9 6.01 13.47 -12.53
C SER A 9 6.36 14.93 -12.77
N HIS A 10 5.67 15.85 -12.05
CA HIS A 10 6.01 17.26 -12.03
C HIS A 10 7.02 17.56 -10.91
N GLY A 11 7.86 18.59 -11.11
CA GLY A 11 8.78 19.12 -10.09
C GLY A 11 10.00 18.25 -9.79
N HIS A 12 10.25 17.17 -10.55
CA HIS A 12 11.45 16.36 -10.31
C HIS A 12 12.73 17.15 -10.64
N PRO A 13 13.70 17.28 -9.71
CA PRO A 13 14.89 18.11 -9.89
C PRO A 13 15.78 17.65 -11.04
N LEU A 14 15.69 16.40 -11.48
CA LEU A 14 16.46 15.83 -12.57
C LEU A 14 15.74 15.86 -13.93
N LYS A 15 14.54 16.47 -14.05
CA LYS A 15 13.75 16.46 -15.30
C LYS A 15 14.48 17.11 -16.47
N ASN A 16 15.36 18.09 -16.20
CA ASN A 16 16.11 18.85 -17.19
C ASN A 16 17.59 18.46 -17.30
N GLN A 17 18.02 17.41 -16.61
CA GLN A 17 19.42 17.00 -16.63
C GLN A 17 19.60 15.73 -17.46
N LYS A 18 20.55 15.74 -18.40
CA LYS A 18 21.01 14.53 -19.12
C LYS A 18 21.73 13.57 -18.16
N ILE A 19 21.00 13.02 -17.20
CA ILE A 19 21.57 12.11 -16.21
C ILE A 19 20.97 10.74 -16.41
N LEU A 20 21.84 9.82 -16.55
CA LEU A 20 21.87 8.51 -15.88
C LEU A 20 22.78 7.60 -16.69
N GLN A 21 24.05 7.88 -16.66
CA GLN A 21 25.02 6.81 -16.74
C GLN A 21 24.87 6.00 -15.45
N SER A 22 24.60 4.72 -15.59
CA SER A 22 24.48 3.78 -14.49
C SER A 22 25.83 3.60 -13.78
N LYS A 23 26.13 4.48 -12.83
CA LYS A 23 27.08 4.11 -11.77
C LYS A 23 26.28 3.23 -10.80
N GLU A 24 26.75 2.02 -10.60
CA GLU A 24 26.23 1.11 -9.57
C GLU A 24 26.52 1.69 -8.19
N LEU A 25 25.66 2.60 -7.74
CA LEU A 25 25.65 3.07 -6.37
C LEU A 25 24.89 2.04 -5.53
N SER A 26 25.60 1.05 -4.99
CA SER A 26 25.02 0.16 -4.01
C SER A 26 24.85 0.91 -2.70
N CYS A 27 23.61 1.20 -2.34
CA CYS A 27 23.27 1.76 -1.03
C CYS A 27 23.40 0.66 0.02
N ILE A 28 24.33 0.79 0.99
CA ILE A 28 24.55 -0.19 2.06
C ILE A 28 23.27 -0.42 2.87
N ALA A 29 22.55 0.62 3.24
CA ALA A 29 21.28 0.52 3.96
C ALA A 29 20.21 -0.25 3.15
N CYS A 30 20.15 -0.04 1.81
CA CYS A 30 19.26 -0.81 0.95
C CYS A 30 19.66 -2.29 0.86
N SER A 31 20.95 -2.62 0.79
CA SER A 31 21.41 -4.00 0.73
C SER A 31 21.16 -4.75 2.03
N GLN A 32 21.38 -4.11 3.16
CA GLN A 32 21.10 -4.67 4.49
C GLN A 32 19.60 -4.79 4.79
N GLY A 33 18.78 -3.83 4.31
CA GLY A 33 17.33 -3.80 4.56
C GLY A 33 16.48 -4.69 3.62
N LYS A 34 17.02 -5.18 2.49
CA LYS A 34 16.29 -5.92 1.46
C LYS A 34 16.65 -7.41 1.38
N LEU A 35 16.72 -8.08 2.49
CA LEU A 35 17.30 -9.42 2.61
C LEU A 35 16.47 -10.62 2.10
N ILE A 36 15.29 -10.45 1.50
CA ILE A 36 14.47 -11.60 1.06
C ILE A 36 13.91 -11.40 -0.35
N ILE A 37 14.33 -12.24 -1.28
CA ILE A 37 13.69 -12.41 -2.60
C ILE A 37 13.22 -13.86 -2.70
N ARG A 38 11.90 -14.07 -2.91
CA ARG A 38 11.32 -15.36 -3.26
C ARG A 38 10.69 -15.27 -4.65
N PRO A 39 10.87 -16.26 -5.53
CA PRO A 39 10.18 -16.31 -6.81
C PRO A 39 8.66 -16.47 -6.58
N SER A 40 7.87 -15.74 -7.34
CA SER A 40 6.41 -15.89 -7.35
C SER A 40 6.00 -17.02 -8.30
N PRO A 41 4.96 -17.82 -7.96
CA PRO A 41 4.41 -18.81 -8.87
C PRO A 41 3.81 -18.14 -10.11
N ALA A 42 3.69 -18.91 -11.20
CA ALA A 42 3.10 -18.45 -12.45
C ALA A 42 1.67 -17.92 -12.25
N LYS A 43 1.33 -16.83 -12.95
CA LYS A 43 -0.01 -16.22 -12.86
C LYS A 43 -1.04 -17.05 -13.62
N MET A 44 -2.17 -17.31 -12.97
CA MET A 44 -3.38 -17.71 -13.70
C MET A 44 -3.93 -16.48 -14.44
N GLU A 45 -4.39 -16.68 -15.66
CA GLU A 45 -5.10 -15.67 -16.46
C GLU A 45 -6.50 -15.42 -15.87
N VAL A 46 -6.57 -14.49 -14.93
CA VAL A 46 -7.85 -13.98 -14.41
C VAL A 46 -8.02 -12.57 -14.97
N LYS A 47 -9.21 -12.26 -15.50
CA LYS A 47 -9.52 -10.91 -15.97
C LYS A 47 -9.15 -9.89 -14.87
N PRO A 48 -8.31 -8.90 -15.18
CA PRO A 48 -7.90 -7.93 -14.18
C PRO A 48 -9.12 -7.14 -13.69
N PRO A 49 -9.25 -6.90 -12.38
CA PRO A 49 -10.33 -6.08 -11.85
C PRO A 49 -10.24 -4.65 -12.35
N THR A 50 -11.37 -3.97 -12.45
CA THR A 50 -11.43 -2.54 -12.73
C THR A 50 -11.03 -1.74 -11.49
N PHE A 51 -10.79 -0.43 -11.66
CA PHE A 51 -10.45 0.46 -10.55
C PHE A 51 -11.52 0.41 -9.45
N LEU A 52 -11.10 0.28 -8.20
CA LEU A 52 -11.91 0.12 -6.98
C LEU A 52 -12.82 -1.13 -6.91
N GLU A 53 -12.91 -1.93 -7.96
CA GLU A 53 -13.76 -3.13 -7.93
C GLU A 53 -13.39 -4.11 -6.81
N ARG A 54 -12.09 -4.24 -6.50
CA ARG A 54 -11.60 -5.11 -5.43
C ARG A 54 -10.53 -4.40 -4.60
N ILE A 55 -10.77 -4.31 -3.30
CA ILE A 55 -9.84 -3.77 -2.31
C ILE A 55 -9.32 -4.90 -1.43
N HIS A 56 -8.02 -4.94 -1.20
CA HIS A 56 -7.39 -5.83 -0.23
C HIS A 56 -7.00 -5.05 1.01
N GLY A 57 -7.28 -5.59 2.18
CA GLY A 57 -6.93 -5.00 3.47
C GLY A 57 -6.14 -5.97 4.35
N ASP A 58 -5.23 -5.43 5.14
CA ASP A 58 -4.46 -6.20 6.12
C ASP A 58 -3.92 -5.30 7.23
N ILE A 59 -3.61 -5.89 8.39
CA ILE A 59 -3.10 -5.18 9.57
C ILE A 59 -1.76 -5.77 9.97
N CYS A 60 -0.76 -4.91 10.10
CA CYS A 60 0.57 -5.28 10.58
C CYS A 60 0.77 -4.82 12.02
N GLY A 61 1.33 -5.68 12.86
CA GLY A 61 1.68 -5.40 14.25
C GLY A 61 1.24 -6.50 15.21
N PRO A 62 1.48 -6.36 16.53
CA PRO A 62 2.02 -5.16 17.19
C PRO A 62 3.52 -4.94 16.92
N ILE A 63 3.92 -3.67 16.76
CA ILE A 63 5.31 -3.27 16.52
C ILE A 63 5.88 -2.67 17.81
N ASN A 64 7.08 -3.08 18.18
CA ASN A 64 7.84 -2.56 19.30
C ASN A 64 9.19 -1.99 18.83
N PRO A 65 9.62 -0.82 19.36
CA PRO A 65 8.87 0.08 20.24
C PRO A 65 7.67 0.72 19.52
N PRO A 66 6.66 1.23 20.23
CA PRO A 66 5.52 1.92 19.62
C PRO A 66 5.96 3.25 18.99
N SER A 67 5.22 3.72 17.98
CA SER A 67 5.41 5.05 17.39
C SER A 67 4.36 6.02 17.96
N GLY A 68 4.72 6.75 19.01
CA GLY A 68 3.75 7.48 19.82
C GLY A 68 2.70 6.51 20.41
N PRO A 69 1.39 6.76 20.22
CA PRO A 69 0.36 5.83 20.71
C PRO A 69 0.15 4.62 19.80
N PHE A 70 0.82 4.55 18.64
CA PHE A 70 0.53 3.56 17.61
C PHE A 70 1.42 2.32 17.75
N ARG A 71 0.78 1.15 17.65
CA ARG A 71 1.44 -0.17 17.69
C ARG A 71 1.15 -0.99 16.43
N TYR A 72 0.22 -0.55 15.59
CA TYR A 72 -0.19 -1.24 14.37
C TYR A 72 -0.28 -0.24 13.22
N PHE A 73 -0.29 -0.76 12.01
CA PHE A 73 -0.76 -0.02 10.86
C PHE A 73 -1.64 -0.91 9.98
N MET A 74 -2.62 -0.31 9.35
CA MET A 74 -3.51 -0.98 8.40
C MET A 74 -3.19 -0.49 6.99
N VAL A 75 -3.23 -1.41 6.05
CA VAL A 75 -3.12 -1.11 4.63
C VAL A 75 -4.42 -1.48 3.92
N LEU A 76 -4.82 -0.65 2.96
CA LEU A 76 -5.85 -0.94 1.98
C LEU A 76 -5.23 -0.71 0.61
N ILE A 77 -5.38 -1.65 -0.31
CA ILE A 77 -4.80 -1.56 -1.65
C ILE A 77 -5.82 -1.96 -2.71
N ASP A 78 -6.00 -1.11 -3.70
CA ASP A 78 -6.80 -1.42 -4.88
C ASP A 78 -6.09 -2.44 -5.78
N ALA A 79 -6.79 -3.49 -6.14
CA ALA A 79 -6.22 -4.59 -6.92
C ALA A 79 -5.84 -4.17 -8.36
N SER A 80 -6.49 -3.18 -8.92
CA SER A 80 -6.24 -2.65 -10.26
C SER A 80 -5.07 -1.69 -10.28
N SER A 81 -5.26 -0.48 -9.80
CA SER A 81 -4.30 0.64 -9.87
C SER A 81 -3.10 0.48 -8.94
N LYS A 82 -3.20 -0.40 -7.91
CA LYS A 82 -2.27 -0.48 -6.78
C LYS A 82 -2.24 0.77 -5.92
N TRP A 83 -3.23 1.66 -6.10
CA TRP A 83 -3.42 2.78 -5.19
C TRP A 83 -3.68 2.24 -3.77
N SER A 84 -3.08 2.90 -2.78
CA SER A 84 -3.10 2.38 -1.43
C SER A 84 -3.41 3.47 -0.41
N HIS A 85 -4.12 3.09 0.65
CA HIS A 85 -4.28 3.88 1.85
C HIS A 85 -3.60 3.16 3.01
N VAL A 86 -2.80 3.90 3.79
CA VAL A 86 -2.12 3.40 4.98
C VAL A 86 -2.45 4.30 6.14
N CYS A 87 -2.86 3.72 7.26
CA CYS A 87 -3.12 4.47 8.50
C CYS A 87 -2.53 3.74 9.71
N LEU A 88 -2.09 4.54 10.69
CA LEU A 88 -1.59 4.04 11.97
C LEU A 88 -2.75 3.75 12.93
N LEU A 89 -2.63 2.69 13.72
CA LEU A 89 -3.62 2.26 14.70
C LEU A 89 -2.99 2.09 16.07
N SER A 90 -3.63 2.60 17.10
CA SER A 90 -3.22 2.37 18.50
C SER A 90 -3.65 0.98 18.98
N SER A 91 -4.77 0.47 18.50
CA SER A 91 -5.25 -0.89 18.75
C SER A 91 -5.86 -1.50 17.48
N ARG A 92 -5.92 -2.83 17.41
CA ARG A 92 -6.56 -3.54 16.28
C ARG A 92 -8.06 -3.25 16.18
N ASN A 93 -8.73 -3.05 17.30
CA ASN A 93 -10.19 -2.79 17.35
C ASN A 93 -10.61 -1.54 16.55
N LEU A 94 -9.68 -0.61 16.30
CA LEU A 94 -9.96 0.57 15.47
C LEU A 94 -9.95 0.28 13.96
N ALA A 95 -9.50 -0.90 13.54
CA ALA A 95 -9.34 -1.23 12.13
C ALA A 95 -10.68 -1.18 11.37
N PHE A 96 -11.73 -1.73 11.95
CA PHE A 96 -13.07 -1.69 11.35
C PHE A 96 -13.54 -0.25 11.10
N ALA A 97 -13.47 0.61 12.10
CA ALA A 97 -13.91 2.01 11.98
C ALA A 97 -13.09 2.77 10.92
N ARG A 98 -11.79 2.51 10.85
CA ARG A 98 -10.90 3.11 9.84
C ARG A 98 -11.18 2.60 8.42
N LEU A 99 -11.42 1.29 8.28
CA LEU A 99 -11.82 0.68 7.01
C LEU A 99 -13.13 1.29 6.52
N LEU A 100 -14.15 1.35 7.39
CA LEU A 100 -15.46 1.93 7.08
C LEU A 100 -15.35 3.39 6.63
N ALA A 101 -14.63 4.20 7.39
CA ALA A 101 -14.40 5.62 7.04
C ALA A 101 -13.73 5.76 5.68
N GLN A 102 -12.76 4.88 5.35
CA GLN A 102 -12.08 4.92 4.06
C GLN A 102 -12.99 4.45 2.91
N ILE A 103 -13.84 3.45 3.11
CA ILE A 103 -14.82 3.00 2.11
C ILE A 103 -15.80 4.14 1.79
N ILE A 104 -16.34 4.80 2.81
CA ILE A 104 -17.26 5.93 2.65
C ILE A 104 -16.58 7.05 1.86
N LYS A 105 -15.34 7.39 2.22
CA LYS A 105 -14.54 8.42 1.53
C LYS A 105 -14.31 8.06 0.05
N LEU A 106 -13.92 6.83 -0.25
CA LEU A 106 -13.68 6.38 -1.62
C LEU A 106 -14.95 6.42 -2.46
N ARG A 107 -16.09 6.00 -1.92
CA ARG A 107 -17.38 6.06 -2.63
C ARG A 107 -17.82 7.51 -2.89
N ALA A 108 -17.58 8.42 -1.96
CA ALA A 108 -17.89 9.85 -2.16
C ALA A 108 -16.94 10.49 -3.18
N GLN A 109 -15.67 10.08 -3.19
CA GLN A 109 -14.65 10.65 -4.08
C GLN A 109 -14.73 10.11 -5.51
N PHE A 110 -15.17 8.88 -5.69
CA PHE A 110 -15.25 8.17 -6.94
C PHE A 110 -16.65 7.57 -7.15
N PRO A 111 -17.69 8.41 -7.35
CA PRO A 111 -19.08 7.94 -7.42
C PRO A 111 -19.34 7.00 -8.61
N ASP A 112 -18.59 7.15 -9.69
CA ASP A 112 -18.73 6.33 -10.91
C ASP A 112 -18.10 4.93 -10.76
N TYR A 113 -17.38 4.67 -9.67
CA TYR A 113 -16.71 3.39 -9.43
C TYR A 113 -17.32 2.67 -8.23
N THR A 114 -17.71 1.43 -8.43
CA THR A 114 -18.37 0.63 -7.40
C THR A 114 -17.39 -0.33 -6.76
N ILE A 115 -17.24 -0.25 -5.43
CA ILE A 115 -16.53 -1.27 -4.65
C ILE A 115 -17.43 -2.50 -4.56
N LYS A 116 -17.01 -3.61 -5.22
CA LYS A 116 -17.77 -4.86 -5.22
C LYS A 116 -17.25 -5.86 -4.19
N ASN A 117 -15.93 -5.92 -4.02
CA ASN A 117 -15.30 -6.93 -3.19
C ASN A 117 -14.29 -6.29 -2.25
N ILE A 118 -14.31 -6.71 -1.00
CA ILE A 118 -13.29 -6.40 -0.01
C ILE A 118 -12.70 -7.70 0.47
N ARG A 119 -11.39 -7.88 0.29
CA ARG A 119 -10.65 -9.03 0.79
C ARG A 119 -9.84 -8.62 2.00
N VAL A 120 -10.14 -9.22 3.14
CA VAL A 120 -9.46 -9.03 4.42
C VAL A 120 -9.16 -10.38 5.05
N ASP A 121 -8.22 -10.43 5.99
CA ASP A 121 -7.95 -11.66 6.73
C ASP A 121 -9.14 -12.04 7.64
N ASN A 122 -9.09 -13.25 8.22
CA ASN A 122 -10.10 -13.75 9.15
C ASN A 122 -9.94 -13.17 10.58
N ALA A 123 -9.30 -12.02 10.74
CA ALA A 123 -9.16 -11.40 12.04
C ALA A 123 -10.52 -10.96 12.59
N GLY A 124 -10.70 -11.07 13.90
CA GLY A 124 -11.97 -10.78 14.58
C GLY A 124 -12.51 -9.38 14.30
N GLU A 125 -11.64 -8.44 13.98
CA GLU A 125 -11.99 -7.06 13.63
C GLU A 125 -12.82 -6.96 12.36
N PHE A 126 -12.61 -7.89 11.40
CA PHE A 126 -13.29 -7.92 10.10
C PHE A 126 -14.39 -8.98 10.01
N THR A 127 -14.63 -9.72 11.08
CA THR A 127 -15.72 -10.72 11.17
C THR A 127 -16.90 -10.25 12.01
N SER A 128 -16.88 -8.98 12.47
CA SER A 128 -17.94 -8.42 13.30
C SER A 128 -19.28 -8.35 12.54
N GLN A 129 -20.39 -8.60 13.26
CA GLN A 129 -21.74 -8.50 12.69
C GLN A 129 -22.02 -7.10 12.11
N ALA A 130 -21.50 -6.04 12.73
CA ALA A 130 -21.66 -4.67 12.26
C ALA A 130 -20.99 -4.46 10.89
N PHE A 131 -19.80 -5.05 10.68
CA PHE A 131 -19.10 -5.00 9.39
C PHE A 131 -19.87 -5.77 8.31
N ASN A 132 -20.33 -6.99 8.62
CA ASN A 132 -21.12 -7.79 7.71
C ASN A 132 -22.41 -7.08 7.31
N ASN A 133 -23.16 -6.54 8.26
CA ASN A 133 -24.41 -5.80 8.01
C ASN A 133 -24.17 -4.58 7.11
N TYR A 134 -23.10 -3.82 7.35
CA TYR A 134 -22.74 -2.68 6.51
C TYR A 134 -22.42 -3.13 5.07
N CYS A 135 -21.60 -4.15 4.90
CA CYS A 135 -21.23 -4.64 3.57
C CYS A 135 -22.46 -5.18 2.83
N MET A 136 -23.33 -5.92 3.49
CA MET A 136 -24.60 -6.38 2.93
C MET A 136 -25.51 -5.21 2.50
N SER A 137 -25.68 -4.20 3.34
CA SER A 137 -26.52 -3.03 3.03
C SER A 137 -25.99 -2.18 1.87
N THR A 138 -24.69 -2.26 1.60
CA THR A 138 -24.02 -1.50 0.54
C THR A 138 -23.70 -2.31 -0.71
N GLY A 139 -24.07 -3.61 -0.73
CA GLY A 139 -23.79 -4.53 -1.83
C GLY A 139 -22.33 -4.89 -2.00
N ILE A 140 -21.54 -4.81 -0.91
CA ILE A 140 -20.11 -5.15 -0.91
C ILE A 140 -19.95 -6.60 -0.47
N ASN A 141 -19.27 -7.40 -1.27
CA ASN A 141 -18.90 -8.78 -0.97
C ASN A 141 -17.64 -8.82 -0.11
N ILE A 142 -17.68 -9.53 1.01
CA ILE A 142 -16.50 -9.77 1.84
C ILE A 142 -15.89 -11.10 1.43
N GLU A 143 -14.64 -11.07 1.03
CA GLU A 143 -13.85 -12.26 0.71
C GLU A 143 -12.88 -12.55 1.85
N HIS A 144 -13.12 -13.63 2.58
CA HIS A 144 -12.16 -14.14 3.55
C HIS A 144 -11.31 -15.25 2.92
N PRO A 145 -9.99 -15.29 3.21
CA PRO A 145 -9.15 -16.40 2.80
C PRO A 145 -9.70 -17.71 3.38
N VAL A 146 -9.68 -18.77 2.58
CA VAL A 146 -9.97 -20.12 3.10
C VAL A 146 -8.89 -20.48 4.11
N ALA A 147 -9.30 -21.04 5.26
CA ALA A 147 -8.37 -21.49 6.30
C ALA A 147 -7.26 -22.35 5.69
N HIS A 148 -6.01 -22.12 6.06
CA HIS A 148 -4.80 -22.80 5.58
C HIS A 148 -4.35 -22.53 4.14
N VAL A 149 -5.00 -21.63 3.39
CA VAL A 149 -4.53 -21.19 2.05
C VAL A 149 -3.88 -19.81 2.16
N HIS A 150 -2.61 -19.78 2.54
CA HIS A 150 -1.83 -18.55 2.77
C HIS A 150 -1.64 -17.66 1.51
N THR A 151 -2.01 -18.14 0.33
CA THR A 151 -1.80 -17.40 -0.93
C THR A 151 -2.91 -16.42 -1.29
N GLN A 152 -4.01 -16.38 -0.54
CA GLN A 152 -5.20 -15.64 -0.96
C GLN A 152 -5.17 -14.14 -0.63
N ASN A 153 -4.43 -13.68 0.38
CA ASN A 153 -4.26 -12.23 0.68
C ASN A 153 -2.87 -11.69 0.28
N CYS A 154 -2.20 -12.36 -0.66
CA CYS A 154 -0.83 -12.06 -1.08
C CYS A 154 -0.60 -10.59 -1.46
N LEU A 155 -1.63 -9.87 -1.96
CA LEU A 155 -1.46 -8.49 -2.39
C LEU A 155 -1.21 -7.56 -1.21
N ALA A 156 -2.04 -7.60 -0.17
CA ALA A 156 -1.89 -6.76 1.02
C ALA A 156 -0.65 -7.15 1.81
N GLU A 157 -0.41 -8.46 2.00
CA GLU A 157 0.83 -8.96 2.66
C GLU A 157 2.09 -8.55 1.92
N SER A 158 2.12 -8.68 0.58
CA SER A 158 3.25 -8.26 -0.24
C SER A 158 3.46 -6.75 -0.17
N PHE A 159 2.38 -5.99 -0.09
CA PHE A 159 2.44 -4.54 0.06
C PHE A 159 3.01 -4.14 1.43
N ILE A 160 2.60 -4.79 2.52
CA ILE A 160 3.19 -4.60 3.86
C ILE A 160 4.70 -4.87 3.83
N LYS A 161 5.12 -5.99 3.26
CA LYS A 161 6.55 -6.32 3.09
C LYS A 161 7.29 -5.24 2.29
N HIS A 162 6.66 -4.73 1.23
CA HIS A 162 7.24 -3.67 0.40
C HIS A 162 7.39 -2.35 1.16
N LEU A 163 6.37 -1.95 1.96
CA LEU A 163 6.46 -0.79 2.84
C LEU A 163 7.64 -0.92 3.82
N GLN A 164 7.78 -2.08 4.45
CA GLN A 164 8.87 -2.34 5.39
C GLN A 164 10.25 -2.31 4.72
N LEU A 165 10.36 -2.84 3.49
CA LEU A 165 11.60 -2.81 2.70
C LEU A 165 12.04 -1.39 2.31
N ILE A 166 11.12 -0.43 2.27
CA ILE A 166 11.44 0.99 2.04
C ILE A 166 11.68 1.71 3.37
N ALA A 167 10.82 1.50 4.36
CA ALA A 167 10.88 2.21 5.63
C ALA A 167 12.13 1.88 6.45
N ARG A 168 12.57 0.60 6.47
CA ARG A 168 13.77 0.19 7.22
C ARG A 168 15.04 0.91 6.76
N PRO A 169 15.40 0.93 5.46
CA PRO A 169 16.57 1.66 5.00
C PRO A 169 16.50 3.17 5.27
N LEU A 170 15.32 3.78 5.23
CA LEU A 170 15.14 5.19 5.57
C LEU A 170 15.55 5.46 7.02
N LEU A 171 15.05 4.67 7.97
CA LEU A 171 15.40 4.80 9.38
C LEU A 171 16.89 4.55 9.64
N MET A 172 17.46 3.52 8.98
CA MET A 172 18.87 3.14 9.14
C MET A 172 19.82 4.20 8.57
N ARG A 173 19.50 4.74 7.39
CA ARG A 173 20.34 5.74 6.71
C ARG A 173 20.49 7.01 7.53
N GLU A 174 19.39 7.51 8.06
CA GLU A 174 19.34 8.77 8.81
C GLU A 174 19.57 8.56 10.32
N LYS A 175 19.88 7.32 10.76
CA LYS A 175 20.05 6.94 12.19
C LYS A 175 18.88 7.36 13.08
N ILE A 176 17.66 7.35 12.51
CA ILE A 176 16.45 7.76 13.20
C ILE A 176 16.00 6.67 14.17
N PRO A 177 15.53 7.02 15.39
CA PRO A 177 15.05 6.06 16.36
C PRO A 177 13.93 5.18 15.81
N LEU A 178 13.93 3.89 16.15
CA LEU A 178 12.89 2.94 15.73
C LEU A 178 11.49 3.36 16.15
N SER A 179 11.34 4.15 17.22
CA SER A 179 10.04 4.69 17.66
C SER A 179 9.37 5.63 16.65
N ILE A 180 10.05 6.01 15.57
CA ILE A 180 9.49 6.84 14.48
C ILE A 180 9.08 5.99 13.27
N TRP A 181 9.02 4.66 13.42
CA TRP A 181 8.64 3.76 12.33
C TRP A 181 7.31 4.12 11.65
N GLY A 182 6.35 4.69 12.40
CA GLY A 182 5.04 5.09 11.86
C GLY A 182 5.17 6.12 10.76
N HIS A 183 6.00 7.16 10.97
CA HIS A 183 6.28 8.18 9.95
C HIS A 183 7.01 7.58 8.75
N ALA A 184 7.98 6.70 8.98
CA ALA A 184 8.70 6.02 7.90
C ALA A 184 7.78 5.14 7.03
N ILE A 185 6.81 4.44 7.63
CA ILE A 185 5.80 3.65 6.91
C ILE A 185 4.89 4.56 6.08
N LEU A 186 4.39 5.67 6.65
CA LEU A 186 3.54 6.61 5.91
C LEU A 186 4.30 7.27 4.75
N HIS A 187 5.57 7.63 4.96
CA HIS A 187 6.42 8.16 3.90
C HIS A 187 6.69 7.11 2.81
N ALA A 188 6.99 5.87 3.19
CA ALA A 188 7.15 4.76 2.25
C ALA A 188 5.88 4.54 1.39
N ALA A 189 4.70 4.65 2.00
CA ALA A 189 3.43 4.56 1.29
C ALA A 189 3.26 5.69 0.26
N SER A 190 3.64 6.91 0.62
CA SER A 190 3.63 8.05 -0.31
C SER A 190 4.58 7.82 -1.50
N LEU A 191 5.80 7.35 -1.24
CA LEU A 191 6.77 7.02 -2.28
C LEU A 191 6.27 5.92 -3.23
N ILE A 192 5.57 4.90 -2.73
CA ILE A 192 5.01 3.83 -3.56
C ILE A 192 3.89 4.39 -4.45
N ARG A 193 3.03 5.25 -3.93
CA ARG A 193 1.90 5.81 -4.69
C ARG A 193 2.31 6.69 -5.86
N ILE A 194 3.42 7.40 -5.76
CA ILE A 194 3.89 8.32 -6.80
C ILE A 194 4.80 7.68 -7.85
N ARG A 195 5.25 6.44 -7.63
CA ARG A 195 6.15 5.77 -8.59
C ARG A 195 5.41 4.74 -9.44
N PRO A 196 5.73 4.62 -10.75
CA PRO A 196 5.21 3.56 -11.60
C PRO A 196 5.56 2.18 -11.05
N THR A 197 4.65 1.22 -11.23
CA THR A 197 4.86 -0.17 -10.85
C THR A 197 5.42 -1.00 -12.00
N SER A 198 5.78 -2.26 -11.75
CA SER A 198 6.17 -3.20 -12.82
C SER A 198 5.00 -3.55 -13.75
N TYR A 199 3.76 -3.37 -13.28
CA TYR A 199 2.53 -3.73 -14.00
C TYR A 199 1.96 -2.59 -14.82
N HIS A 200 2.25 -1.33 -14.45
CA HIS A 200 1.68 -0.14 -15.08
C HIS A 200 2.77 0.86 -15.44
N LYS A 201 2.60 1.51 -16.58
CA LYS A 201 3.47 2.62 -17.02
C LYS A 201 3.35 3.82 -16.08
N TYR A 202 2.14 4.08 -15.59
CA TYR A 202 1.78 5.19 -14.73
C TYR A 202 1.87 4.84 -13.25
N SER A 203 1.98 5.86 -12.40
CA SER A 203 1.96 5.69 -10.96
C SER A 203 0.55 5.34 -10.45
N PRO A 204 0.41 4.68 -9.27
CA PRO A 204 -0.90 4.46 -8.65
C PRO A 204 -1.73 5.72 -8.48
N THR A 205 -1.09 6.85 -8.12
CA THR A 205 -1.76 8.15 -8.01
C THR A 205 -2.30 8.62 -9.36
N GLN A 206 -1.51 8.50 -10.42
CA GLN A 206 -1.93 8.89 -11.76
C GLN A 206 -3.06 8.01 -12.30
N LEU A 207 -3.02 6.70 -12.00
CA LEU A 207 -4.10 5.78 -12.37
C LEU A 207 -5.40 6.06 -11.62
N ALA A 208 -5.32 6.51 -10.35
CA ALA A 208 -6.49 6.80 -9.52
C ALA A 208 -7.11 8.17 -9.80
N TYR A 209 -6.29 9.19 -10.05
CA TYR A 209 -6.74 10.59 -10.14
C TYR A 209 -6.60 11.20 -11.54
N GLY A 210 -5.97 10.50 -12.49
CA GLY A 210 -5.73 11.00 -13.84
C GLY A 210 -4.67 12.10 -13.97
N GLN A 211 -4.04 12.50 -12.85
CA GLN A 211 -3.06 13.59 -12.81
C GLN A 211 -1.68 13.06 -12.45
N GLU A 212 -0.64 13.64 -13.04
CA GLU A 212 0.75 13.36 -12.66
C GLU A 212 1.02 13.81 -11.22
N PRO A 213 1.70 12.97 -10.42
CA PRO A 213 2.04 13.38 -9.06
C PRO A 213 3.03 14.56 -9.07
N ASP A 214 2.76 15.54 -8.22
CA ASP A 214 3.72 16.60 -7.92
C ASP A 214 4.71 16.07 -6.87
N ILE A 215 5.99 16.09 -7.21
CA ILE A 215 7.10 15.64 -6.37
C ILE A 215 8.13 16.76 -6.10
N SER A 216 7.75 18.02 -6.33
CA SER A 216 8.62 19.16 -6.09
C SER A 216 9.06 19.33 -4.62
N HIS A 217 8.29 18.73 -3.71
CA HIS A 217 8.50 18.78 -2.25
C HIS A 217 9.29 17.58 -1.69
N LEU A 218 9.70 16.62 -2.53
CA LEU A 218 10.52 15.47 -2.16
C LEU A 218 12.00 15.74 -2.44
#